data_2ada38c3fe9eba08f02b9fdbf2f11b67
#
_entry.id   2ada38c3fe9eba08f02b9fdbf2f11b67
#
_cell.length_a   1.000
_cell.length_b   1.000
_cell.length_c   1.000
_cell.angle_alpha   90.00
_cell.angle_beta   90.00
_cell.angle_gamma   90.00
#
_symmetry.space_group_name_H-M   'P 1'
#
loop_
_entity.id
_entity.type
_entity.pdbx_description
1 polymer ?
#
loop_
_entity_poly.entity_id
_entity_poly.type
_entity_poly.pdbx_seq_one_letter_code
_entity_poly.pdbx_strand_id
1 'polypeptide(L)'
;MLPAQRAIPRIRQTATAHLTQTMNLLGLSRAEQSEFLNSVLASNPALELTKPTRCPTCRRALYLPGPCPVCHPAREGPIVFLATPPGRGRDESGEENLPEPAQPERLSDFLLRQIGPELSPEERSVANYLIARLDENGLMPESSAEAARYLHQPLAVVEKVLHTIQRCDPPGIGAASPIEALLIQVEQLAETHNVPEAVRPIILEHLESLAHGEFGLIARALSLPRPDVEEAAKFIRLNLTPYPGRTFLGHDHQRSAPDPELYHEAEMVFRLAPNAAEGPLIVEVYAPLVGRLRVNPEIRTLVKTLSGAERANWEGKVEEAALVEKCLRQSQHTILRLAAILAEEQRAFILGTDRELIPMTRVRIAQRLEVHESTISRAVSRKRAALPSGRIVPLSKFFDRSLSVRDVVRSIIAEENRPLTDTEVAGMLKERGIPVARRTVAKYRAMEGILPAALRRTQRAQRSAALSAS
;
A
#
# COMPACT_ATOMS: atom_id res chain seq x y z
N MET A 1 2.74 -15.91 67.85
CA MET A 1 3.75 -15.10 67.12
C MET A 1 3.61 -15.39 65.63
N LEU A 2 3.00 -14.47 64.89
CA LEU A 2 2.88 -14.55 63.42
C LEU A 2 4.10 -13.90 62.81
N PRO A 3 4.71 -14.48 61.72
CA PRO A 3 5.87 -13.88 61.08
C PRO A 3 5.46 -12.66 60.28
N ALA A 4 6.11 -11.54 60.51
CA ALA A 4 5.93 -10.30 59.78
C ALA A 4 6.33 -10.51 58.29
N GLN A 5 5.36 -10.31 57.38
CA GLN A 5 5.60 -10.23 55.95
C GLN A 5 6.49 -9.00 55.63
N ARG A 6 7.75 -9.22 55.25
CA ARG A 6 8.58 -8.18 54.69
C ARG A 6 8.01 -7.71 53.37
N ALA A 7 7.52 -6.48 53.34
CA ALA A 7 7.10 -5.79 52.12
C ALA A 7 8.33 -5.65 51.20
N ILE A 8 8.33 -6.34 50.08
CA ILE A 8 9.29 -6.15 48.98
C ILE A 8 8.98 -4.79 48.37
N PRO A 9 9.92 -3.81 48.39
CA PRO A 9 9.66 -2.53 47.75
C PRO A 9 9.49 -2.77 46.25
N ARG A 10 8.28 -2.55 45.71
CA ARG A 10 8.02 -2.43 44.26
C ARG A 10 8.74 -1.16 43.80
N ILE A 11 9.95 -1.31 43.28
CA ILE A 11 10.61 -0.25 42.51
C ILE A 11 9.75 0.01 41.29
N ARG A 12 8.91 1.05 41.33
CA ARG A 12 8.32 1.62 40.15
C ARG A 12 9.48 2.21 39.34
N GLN A 13 9.90 1.50 38.31
CA GLN A 13 10.81 2.06 37.30
C GLN A 13 10.04 3.17 36.57
N THR A 14 10.23 4.41 37.02
CA THR A 14 9.81 5.57 36.24
C THR A 14 10.70 5.59 35.00
N ALA A 15 10.08 5.39 33.83
CA ALA A 15 10.79 5.48 32.57
C ALA A 15 11.40 6.88 32.46
N THR A 16 12.73 6.97 32.28
CA THR A 16 13.40 8.25 32.07
C THR A 16 12.91 8.87 30.76
N ALA A 17 12.86 10.20 30.66
CA ALA A 17 12.45 10.91 29.45
C ALA A 17 13.18 10.39 28.20
N HIS A 18 14.46 10.08 28.33
CA HIS A 18 15.29 9.44 27.30
C HIS A 18 14.72 8.10 26.83
N LEU A 19 14.34 7.21 27.75
CA LEU A 19 13.80 5.89 27.40
C LEU A 19 12.46 6.02 26.68
N THR A 20 11.58 6.89 27.18
CA THR A 20 10.26 7.14 26.57
C THR A 20 10.42 7.69 25.15
N GLN A 21 11.31 8.65 24.94
CA GLN A 21 11.54 9.25 23.62
C GLN A 21 12.18 8.26 22.64
N THR A 22 13.16 7.45 23.09
CA THR A 22 13.74 6.38 22.27
C THR A 22 12.69 5.36 21.86
N MET A 23 11.79 4.98 22.77
CA MET A 23 10.69 4.05 22.50
C MET A 23 9.67 4.63 21.53
N ASN A 24 9.40 5.92 21.61
CA ASN A 24 8.51 6.60 20.64
C ASN A 24 9.14 6.61 19.24
N LEU A 25 10.41 7.01 19.12
CA LEU A 25 11.13 6.97 17.83
C LEU A 25 11.15 5.58 17.21
N LEU A 26 11.38 4.53 18.01
CA LEU A 26 11.37 3.15 17.51
C LEU A 26 10.01 2.72 16.96
N GLY A 27 8.90 3.23 17.52
CA GLY A 27 7.55 2.89 17.10
C GLY A 27 7.07 3.58 15.81
N LEU A 28 7.75 4.64 15.38
CA LEU A 28 7.42 5.39 14.17
C LEU A 28 7.94 4.68 12.92
N SER A 29 7.22 4.84 11.80
CA SER A 29 7.73 4.52 10.47
C SER A 29 8.85 5.48 10.08
N ARG A 30 9.62 5.15 9.04
CA ARG A 30 10.72 6.02 8.56
C ARG A 30 10.21 7.42 8.15
N ALA A 31 9.06 7.50 7.49
CA ALA A 31 8.47 8.78 7.08
C ALA A 31 8.08 9.63 8.29
N GLU A 32 7.38 9.05 9.27
CA GLU A 32 7.02 9.72 10.53
C GLU A 32 8.27 10.14 11.32
N GLN A 33 9.34 9.31 11.34
CA GLN A 33 10.61 9.68 11.95
C GLN A 33 11.27 10.88 11.26
N SER A 34 11.25 10.88 9.91
CA SER A 34 11.80 11.98 9.12
C SER A 34 11.07 13.29 9.38
N GLU A 35 9.74 13.27 9.40
CA GLU A 35 8.90 14.42 9.70
C GLU A 35 9.15 14.97 11.11
N PHE A 36 9.16 14.10 12.11
CA PHE A 36 9.47 14.46 13.49
C PHE A 36 10.86 15.09 13.60
N LEU A 37 11.90 14.48 13.02
CA LEU A 37 13.27 14.99 13.09
C LEU A 37 13.43 16.31 12.34
N ASN A 38 12.73 16.49 11.21
CA ASN A 38 12.72 17.77 10.50
C ASN A 38 12.02 18.88 11.30
N SER A 39 10.93 18.56 11.99
CA SER A 39 10.26 19.54 12.87
C SER A 39 11.14 19.97 14.04
N VAL A 40 11.88 19.02 14.64
CA VAL A 40 12.84 19.32 15.72
C VAL A 40 14.04 20.13 15.20
N LEU A 41 14.56 19.82 14.00
CA LEU A 41 15.61 20.60 13.35
C LEU A 41 15.18 22.04 13.08
N ALA A 42 13.94 22.25 12.67
CA ALA A 42 13.39 23.59 12.41
C ALA A 42 13.19 24.40 13.70
N SER A 43 12.85 23.73 14.80
CA SER A 43 12.55 24.40 16.09
C SER A 43 13.78 24.63 16.98
N ASN A 44 14.81 23.77 16.88
CA ASN A 44 15.97 23.82 17.75
C ASN A 44 17.27 24.14 16.98
N PRO A 45 17.74 25.39 17.02
CA PRO A 45 18.96 25.81 16.31
C PRO A 45 20.25 25.19 16.83
N ALA A 46 20.23 24.54 17.99
CA ALA A 46 21.40 23.81 18.52
C ALA A 46 21.65 22.48 17.78
N LEU A 47 20.69 22.01 16.95
CA LEU A 47 20.85 20.84 16.10
C LEU A 47 21.35 21.21 14.71
N GLU A 48 22.22 20.40 14.15
CA GLU A 48 22.65 20.53 12.77
C GLU A 48 22.63 19.16 12.07
N LEU A 49 22.38 19.18 10.76
CA LEU A 49 22.45 18.03 9.90
C LEU A 49 23.73 18.10 9.06
N THR A 50 24.69 17.23 9.34
CA THR A 50 25.96 17.19 8.60
C THR A 50 25.92 16.12 7.51
N LYS A 51 26.57 16.38 6.37
CA LYS A 51 26.71 15.39 5.29
C LYS A 51 27.45 14.14 5.83
N PRO A 52 26.98 12.93 5.47
CA PRO A 52 27.68 11.71 5.87
C PRO A 52 29.03 11.63 5.17
N THR A 53 30.04 11.12 5.87
CA THR A 53 31.33 10.80 5.23
C THR A 53 31.13 9.71 4.19
N ARG A 54 31.88 9.77 3.08
CA ARG A 54 31.83 8.74 2.05
C ARG A 54 33.04 7.82 2.13
N CYS A 55 32.81 6.52 1.95
CA CYS A 55 33.90 5.57 1.87
C CYS A 55 34.80 5.88 0.66
N PRO A 56 36.14 5.96 0.81
CA PRO A 56 37.03 6.26 -0.31
C PRO A 56 37.02 5.16 -1.39
N THR A 57 36.78 3.91 -1.01
CA THR A 57 36.82 2.75 -1.91
C THR A 57 35.49 2.55 -2.66
N CYS A 58 34.33 2.49 -1.98
CA CYS A 58 33.04 2.18 -2.59
C CYS A 58 32.07 3.39 -2.65
N ARG A 59 32.52 4.59 -2.21
CA ARG A 59 31.78 5.86 -2.16
C ARG A 59 30.45 5.83 -1.37
N ARG A 60 30.19 4.74 -0.65
CA ARG A 60 28.97 4.59 0.16
C ARG A 60 28.97 5.57 1.33
N ALA A 61 27.80 6.13 1.65
CA ALA A 61 27.62 7.03 2.79
C ALA A 61 27.81 6.28 4.11
N LEU A 62 28.63 6.84 4.99
CA LEU A 62 28.91 6.30 6.33
C LEU A 62 28.21 7.18 7.37
N TYR A 63 27.16 6.66 7.96
CA TYR A 63 26.36 7.34 8.99
C TYR A 63 26.94 7.17 10.41
N LEU A 64 27.71 6.12 10.62
CA LEU A 64 28.38 5.82 11.89
C LEU A 64 29.90 5.99 11.73
N PRO A 65 30.61 6.39 12.80
CA PRO A 65 32.07 6.46 12.77
C PRO A 65 32.65 5.04 12.66
N GLY A 66 33.70 4.89 11.84
CA GLY A 66 34.39 3.63 11.69
C GLY A 66 34.70 3.25 10.22
N PRO A 67 35.33 2.10 10.00
CA PRO A 67 35.62 1.60 8.67
C PRO A 67 34.33 1.22 7.95
N CYS A 68 34.37 1.22 6.60
CA CYS A 68 33.22 0.82 5.80
C CYS A 68 32.87 -0.66 6.05
N PRO A 69 31.65 -0.97 6.47
CA PRO A 69 31.27 -2.35 6.81
C PRO A 69 31.25 -3.29 5.60
N VAL A 70 31.17 -2.74 4.40
CA VAL A 70 31.18 -3.53 3.14
C VAL A 70 32.60 -3.78 2.63
N CYS A 71 33.47 -2.77 2.68
CA CYS A 71 34.86 -2.92 2.21
C CYS A 71 35.76 -3.58 3.28
N HIS A 72 35.42 -3.38 4.55
CA HIS A 72 36.16 -3.92 5.70
C HIS A 72 35.16 -4.57 6.68
N PRO A 73 34.61 -5.74 6.35
CA PRO A 73 33.68 -6.45 7.24
C PRO A 73 34.44 -6.85 8.53
N ALA A 74 33.86 -6.48 9.66
CA ALA A 74 34.53 -6.69 10.97
C ALA A 74 34.48 -8.14 11.44
N ARG A 75 33.60 -8.99 10.90
CA ARG A 75 33.35 -10.41 11.29
C ARG A 75 32.81 -11.21 10.12
N GLU A 76 32.95 -12.54 10.20
CA GLU A 76 32.16 -13.49 9.43
C GLU A 76 30.69 -13.35 9.85
N GLY A 77 29.77 -13.17 8.89
CA GLY A 77 28.33 -13.03 9.14
C GLY A 77 27.66 -11.97 8.25
N PRO A 78 26.40 -11.60 8.54
CA PRO A 78 25.68 -10.61 7.75
C PRO A 78 26.31 -9.22 7.88
N ILE A 79 26.40 -8.51 6.75
CA ILE A 79 26.91 -7.13 6.69
C ILE A 79 25.73 -6.18 6.85
N VAL A 80 25.62 -5.49 7.99
CA VAL A 80 24.49 -4.59 8.29
C VAL A 80 24.99 -3.16 8.47
N PHE A 81 24.34 -2.22 7.81
CA PHE A 81 24.70 -0.79 7.91
C PHE A 81 23.51 0.13 7.61
N LEU A 82 23.65 1.41 8.03
CA LEU A 82 22.72 2.46 7.65
C LEU A 82 23.02 2.92 6.23
N ALA A 83 22.00 2.97 5.40
CA ALA A 83 22.05 3.42 4.01
C ALA A 83 21.22 4.70 3.81
N THR A 84 21.60 5.49 2.82
CA THR A 84 20.73 6.54 2.31
C THR A 84 19.54 5.89 1.60
N PRO A 85 18.30 6.32 1.89
CA PRO A 85 17.17 5.84 1.12
C PRO A 85 17.41 6.14 -0.37
N PRO A 86 16.99 5.27 -1.29
CA PRO A 86 17.05 5.56 -2.71
C PRO A 86 16.28 6.86 -2.93
N GLY A 87 16.99 7.93 -3.29
CA GLY A 87 16.38 9.20 -3.64
C GLY A 87 15.49 8.96 -4.85
N ARG A 88 14.33 9.57 -4.91
CA ARG A 88 13.70 9.84 -6.19
C ARG A 88 14.74 10.66 -6.96
N GLY A 89 15.38 10.04 -7.95
CA GLY A 89 16.56 10.49 -8.68
C GLY A 89 16.73 12.01 -8.82
N ARG A 90 17.44 12.59 -7.86
CA ARG A 90 18.17 13.83 -8.07
C ARG A 90 19.63 13.46 -7.98
N ASP A 91 20.17 13.00 -9.09
CA ASP A 91 21.60 13.12 -9.33
C ASP A 91 21.91 14.61 -9.38
N GLU A 92 22.77 15.08 -8.46
CA GLU A 92 23.29 16.46 -8.43
C GLU A 92 24.24 16.76 -9.60
N SER A 93 24.17 16.02 -10.69
CA SER A 93 25.01 16.22 -11.89
C SER A 93 24.17 16.00 -13.15
N GLY A 94 23.54 17.05 -13.57
CA GLY A 94 22.87 17.12 -14.87
C GLY A 94 21.44 17.64 -14.73
N GLU A 95 21.19 18.77 -15.36
CA GLU A 95 19.88 19.17 -15.79
C GLU A 95 19.34 18.12 -16.78
N GLU A 96 18.92 16.97 -16.27
CA GLU A 96 18.03 16.14 -17.04
C GLU A 96 16.64 16.75 -16.89
N ASN A 97 16.16 17.30 -17.98
CA ASN A 97 14.75 17.52 -18.25
C ASN A 97 14.03 16.17 -18.06
N LEU A 98 13.75 15.80 -16.80
CA LEU A 98 12.74 14.81 -16.50
C LEU A 98 11.45 15.42 -17.06
N PRO A 99 10.76 14.76 -18.00
CA PRO A 99 9.44 15.22 -18.40
C PRO A 99 8.65 15.38 -17.10
N GLU A 100 8.11 16.58 -16.90
CA GLU A 100 7.16 16.82 -15.80
C GLU A 100 6.19 15.63 -15.80
N PRO A 101 5.93 15.00 -14.65
CA PRO A 101 4.96 13.91 -14.60
C PRO A 101 3.69 14.48 -15.22
N ALA A 102 3.26 13.93 -16.35
CA ALA A 102 2.08 14.38 -17.04
C ALA A 102 0.97 14.45 -16.00
N GLN A 103 0.48 15.67 -15.72
CA GLN A 103 -0.66 15.81 -14.82
C GLN A 103 -1.77 14.96 -15.43
N PRO A 104 -2.43 14.11 -14.64
CA PRO A 104 -3.53 13.32 -15.16
C PRO A 104 -4.54 14.28 -15.79
N GLU A 105 -4.83 14.09 -17.05
CA GLU A 105 -5.77 14.93 -17.79
C GLU A 105 -7.13 14.83 -17.12
N ARG A 106 -7.73 15.96 -16.77
CA ARG A 106 -9.06 15.96 -16.17
C ARG A 106 -10.11 15.57 -17.21
N LEU A 107 -11.15 14.88 -16.77
CA LEU A 107 -12.29 14.54 -17.66
C LEU A 107 -12.82 15.76 -18.40
N SER A 108 -12.91 16.91 -17.72
CA SER A 108 -13.33 18.18 -18.33
C SER A 108 -12.46 18.59 -19.53
N ASP A 109 -11.13 18.51 -19.36
CA ASP A 109 -10.18 18.95 -20.38
C ASP A 109 -10.18 17.97 -21.57
N PHE A 110 -10.33 16.68 -21.27
CA PHE A 110 -10.44 15.62 -22.26
C PHE A 110 -11.70 15.79 -23.12
N LEU A 111 -12.87 16.02 -22.51
CA LEU A 111 -14.12 16.26 -23.24
C LEU A 111 -14.06 17.53 -24.08
N LEU A 112 -13.57 18.65 -23.51
CA LEU A 112 -13.43 19.92 -24.24
C LEU A 112 -12.50 19.80 -25.44
N ARG A 113 -11.46 18.98 -25.36
CA ARG A 113 -10.57 18.70 -26.49
C ARG A 113 -11.27 17.93 -27.60
N GLN A 114 -12.15 16.98 -27.25
CA GLN A 114 -12.93 16.22 -28.25
C GLN A 114 -13.92 17.08 -28.99
N ILE A 115 -14.76 17.84 -28.27
CA ILE A 115 -15.85 18.61 -28.85
C ILE A 115 -15.45 19.99 -29.39
N GLY A 116 -14.30 20.51 -28.93
CA GLY A 116 -13.85 21.88 -29.24
C GLY A 116 -13.82 22.21 -30.76
N PRO A 117 -13.35 21.31 -31.64
CA PRO A 117 -13.32 21.54 -33.07
C PRO A 117 -14.71 21.64 -33.72
N GLU A 118 -15.73 20.99 -33.15
CA GLU A 118 -17.08 20.89 -33.72
C GLU A 118 -18.02 22.03 -33.30
N LEU A 119 -17.64 22.77 -32.23
CA LEU A 119 -18.50 23.79 -31.62
C LEU A 119 -18.13 25.22 -32.05
N SER A 120 -19.15 26.04 -32.29
CA SER A 120 -19.02 27.50 -32.46
C SER A 120 -18.53 28.16 -31.14
N PRO A 121 -18.00 29.41 -31.19
CA PRO A 121 -17.55 30.10 -29.97
C PRO A 121 -18.63 30.28 -28.90
N GLU A 122 -19.90 30.46 -29.30
CA GLU A 122 -21.06 30.57 -28.41
C GLU A 122 -21.39 29.20 -27.77
N GLU A 123 -21.40 28.14 -28.57
CA GLU A 123 -21.64 26.77 -28.11
C GLU A 123 -20.53 26.27 -27.17
N ARG A 124 -19.27 26.73 -27.31
CA ARG A 124 -18.18 26.39 -26.40
C ARG A 124 -18.43 26.90 -24.98
N SER A 125 -19.04 28.07 -24.83
CA SER A 125 -19.38 28.58 -23.50
C SER A 125 -20.45 27.73 -22.82
N VAL A 126 -21.42 27.22 -23.58
CA VAL A 126 -22.44 26.28 -23.12
C VAL A 126 -21.80 24.95 -22.74
N ALA A 127 -20.91 24.41 -23.57
CA ALA A 127 -20.20 23.17 -23.30
C ALA A 127 -19.36 23.24 -22.03
N ASN A 128 -18.62 24.34 -21.83
CA ASN A 128 -17.83 24.56 -20.60
C ASN A 128 -18.72 24.53 -19.36
N TYR A 129 -19.89 25.16 -19.41
CA TYR A 129 -20.83 25.15 -18.31
C TYR A 129 -21.37 23.77 -18.02
N LEU A 130 -21.86 23.03 -19.04
CA LEU A 130 -22.42 21.70 -18.90
C LEU A 130 -21.36 20.71 -18.33
N ILE A 131 -20.15 20.73 -18.87
CA ILE A 131 -19.06 19.86 -18.41
C ILE A 131 -18.67 20.16 -16.96
N ALA A 132 -18.69 21.44 -16.55
CA ALA A 132 -18.41 21.81 -15.15
C ALA A 132 -19.51 21.36 -14.16
N ARG A 133 -20.70 20.98 -14.65
CA ARG A 133 -21.83 20.47 -13.85
C ARG A 133 -21.90 18.96 -13.77
N LEU A 134 -21.03 18.24 -14.47
CA LEU A 134 -20.95 16.79 -14.35
C LEU A 134 -20.53 16.38 -12.92
N ASP A 135 -21.18 15.35 -12.42
CA ASP A 135 -20.81 14.72 -11.16
C ASP A 135 -19.58 13.80 -11.32
N GLU A 136 -19.12 13.20 -10.23
CA GLU A 136 -17.98 12.25 -10.21
C GLU A 136 -18.24 10.99 -11.06
N ASN A 137 -19.50 10.70 -11.37
CA ASN A 137 -19.93 9.56 -12.21
C ASN A 137 -20.02 9.93 -13.69
N GLY A 138 -19.87 11.22 -14.03
CA GLY A 138 -20.07 11.74 -15.38
C GLY A 138 -21.53 11.98 -15.74
N LEU A 139 -22.43 12.02 -14.76
CA LEU A 139 -23.85 12.30 -14.95
C LEU A 139 -24.13 13.79 -14.72
N MET A 140 -25.19 14.29 -15.36
CA MET A 140 -25.65 15.67 -15.23
C MET A 140 -27.03 15.71 -14.57
N PRO A 141 -27.12 15.96 -13.25
CA PRO A 141 -28.39 15.99 -12.54
C PRO A 141 -29.25 17.22 -12.87
N GLU A 142 -28.65 18.27 -13.43
CA GLU A 142 -29.33 19.51 -13.84
C GLU A 142 -30.07 19.32 -15.18
N SER A 143 -31.30 19.80 -15.27
CA SER A 143 -32.05 19.70 -16.53
C SER A 143 -31.53 20.68 -17.59
N SER A 144 -31.60 20.29 -18.87
CA SER A 144 -31.24 21.17 -20.01
C SER A 144 -32.01 22.50 -19.99
N ALA A 145 -33.27 22.49 -19.51
CA ALA A 145 -34.09 23.70 -19.37
C ALA A 145 -33.59 24.65 -18.29
N GLU A 146 -33.06 24.14 -17.18
CA GLU A 146 -32.41 24.97 -16.10
C GLU A 146 -31.12 25.59 -16.61
N ALA A 147 -30.29 24.79 -17.28
CA ALA A 147 -29.05 25.26 -17.91
C ALA A 147 -29.33 26.36 -18.95
N ALA A 148 -30.36 26.20 -19.78
CA ALA A 148 -30.78 27.16 -20.81
C ALA A 148 -31.20 28.52 -20.16
N ARG A 149 -31.96 28.47 -19.06
CA ARG A 149 -32.37 29.66 -18.33
C ARG A 149 -31.15 30.37 -17.70
N TYR A 150 -30.26 29.63 -17.10
CA TYR A 150 -29.08 30.20 -16.45
C TYR A 150 -28.13 30.88 -17.44
N LEU A 151 -27.93 30.25 -18.60
CA LEU A 151 -27.04 30.74 -19.67
C LEU A 151 -27.68 31.78 -20.55
N HIS A 152 -28.98 32.06 -20.39
CA HIS A 152 -29.77 32.91 -21.28
C HIS A 152 -29.66 32.47 -22.78
N GLN A 153 -29.56 31.16 -23.02
CA GLN A 153 -29.43 30.58 -24.34
C GLN A 153 -30.72 29.84 -24.75
N PRO A 154 -31.00 29.74 -26.03
CA PRO A 154 -32.13 28.90 -26.53
C PRO A 154 -31.95 27.44 -26.09
N LEU A 155 -33.03 26.80 -25.64
CA LEU A 155 -33.02 25.39 -25.22
C LEU A 155 -32.43 24.46 -26.30
N ALA A 156 -32.80 24.70 -27.57
CA ALA A 156 -32.31 23.91 -28.70
C ALA A 156 -30.77 23.92 -28.85
N VAL A 157 -30.10 25.03 -28.47
CA VAL A 157 -28.65 25.14 -28.51
C VAL A 157 -28.03 24.30 -27.36
N VAL A 158 -28.62 24.37 -26.18
CA VAL A 158 -28.14 23.59 -25.01
C VAL A 158 -28.35 22.11 -25.27
N GLU A 159 -29.50 21.67 -25.77
CA GLU A 159 -29.79 20.27 -26.14
C GLU A 159 -28.84 19.76 -27.22
N LYS A 160 -28.55 20.54 -28.23
CA LYS A 160 -27.57 20.20 -29.28
C LYS A 160 -26.17 19.94 -28.67
N VAL A 161 -25.71 20.86 -27.84
CA VAL A 161 -24.39 20.73 -27.19
C VAL A 161 -24.36 19.53 -26.23
N LEU A 162 -25.45 19.33 -25.46
CA LEU A 162 -25.57 18.18 -24.57
C LEU A 162 -25.53 16.86 -25.36
N HIS A 163 -26.25 16.77 -26.46
CA HIS A 163 -26.23 15.57 -27.32
C HIS A 163 -24.83 15.32 -27.91
N THR A 164 -24.07 16.38 -28.24
CA THR A 164 -22.68 16.23 -28.68
C THR A 164 -21.78 15.69 -27.53
N ILE A 165 -21.96 16.18 -26.32
CA ILE A 165 -21.23 15.66 -25.14
C ILE A 165 -21.56 14.19 -24.87
N GLN A 166 -22.82 13.80 -24.95
CA GLN A 166 -23.30 12.43 -24.73
C GLN A 166 -22.70 11.40 -25.68
N ARG A 167 -22.28 11.84 -26.88
CA ARG A 167 -21.65 10.99 -27.91
C ARG A 167 -20.12 10.95 -27.84
N CYS A 168 -19.50 11.73 -26.93
CA CYS A 168 -18.05 11.69 -26.71
C CYS A 168 -17.59 10.38 -26.06
N ASP A 169 -16.29 10.16 -26.07
CA ASP A 169 -15.66 9.08 -25.32
C ASP A 169 -15.29 9.57 -23.88
N PRO A 170 -15.76 8.88 -22.82
CA PRO A 170 -16.63 7.69 -22.79
C PRO A 170 -18.11 8.00 -23.10
N PRO A 171 -18.80 7.14 -23.86
CA PRO A 171 -20.17 7.39 -24.26
C PRO A 171 -21.16 7.40 -23.10
N GLY A 172 -22.20 8.25 -23.20
CA GLY A 172 -23.22 8.41 -22.16
C GLY A 172 -22.86 9.40 -21.06
N ILE A 173 -21.76 10.13 -21.16
CA ILE A 173 -21.45 11.28 -20.28
C ILE A 173 -22.50 12.38 -20.49
N GLY A 174 -22.93 13.03 -19.39
CA GLY A 174 -23.96 14.05 -19.42
C GLY A 174 -25.38 13.51 -19.43
N ALA A 175 -25.58 12.22 -19.27
CA ALA A 175 -26.90 11.62 -19.04
C ALA A 175 -27.46 12.05 -17.68
N ALA A 176 -28.78 12.24 -17.57
CA ALA A 176 -29.43 12.61 -16.32
C ALA A 176 -29.52 11.45 -15.32
N SER A 177 -29.42 10.21 -15.80
CA SER A 177 -29.51 9.01 -14.98
C SER A 177 -28.62 7.87 -15.52
N PRO A 178 -28.26 6.88 -14.66
CA PRO A 178 -27.54 5.69 -15.11
C PRO A 178 -28.27 4.90 -16.20
N ILE A 179 -29.61 4.88 -16.17
CA ILE A 179 -30.45 4.21 -17.19
C ILE A 179 -30.27 4.90 -18.52
N GLU A 180 -30.36 6.23 -18.56
CA GLU A 180 -30.15 7.03 -19.76
C GLU A 180 -28.73 6.84 -20.33
N ALA A 181 -27.72 6.83 -19.47
CA ALA A 181 -26.31 6.59 -19.85
C ALA A 181 -26.17 5.22 -20.55
N LEU A 182 -26.81 4.17 -20.05
CA LEU A 182 -26.82 2.85 -20.66
C LEU A 182 -27.55 2.85 -22.02
N LEU A 183 -28.67 3.55 -22.12
CA LEU A 183 -29.43 3.63 -23.37
C LEU A 183 -28.66 4.36 -24.48
N ILE A 184 -27.97 5.45 -24.15
CA ILE A 184 -27.12 6.18 -25.11
C ILE A 184 -25.98 5.27 -25.60
N GLN A 185 -25.37 4.49 -24.71
CA GLN A 185 -24.34 3.52 -25.08
C GLN A 185 -24.88 2.42 -26.00
N VAL A 186 -26.07 1.92 -25.71
CA VAL A 186 -26.76 0.92 -26.58
C VAL A 186 -27.02 1.49 -27.97
N GLU A 187 -27.48 2.73 -28.07
CA GLU A 187 -27.75 3.40 -29.37
C GLU A 187 -26.46 3.56 -30.18
N GLN A 188 -25.36 3.98 -29.55
CA GLN A 188 -24.07 4.08 -30.24
C GLN A 188 -23.52 2.71 -30.67
N LEU A 189 -23.60 1.71 -29.78
CA LEU A 189 -23.13 0.36 -30.11
C LEU A 189 -23.95 -0.29 -31.22
N ALA A 190 -25.25 0.00 -31.30
CA ALA A 190 -26.12 -0.50 -32.38
C ALA A 190 -25.72 0.00 -33.77
N GLU A 191 -24.98 1.12 -33.86
CA GLU A 191 -24.45 1.61 -35.14
C GLU A 191 -23.33 0.71 -35.70
N THR A 192 -22.61 -0.02 -34.83
CA THR A 192 -21.39 -0.78 -35.18
C THR A 192 -21.47 -2.26 -34.85
N HIS A 193 -22.31 -2.66 -33.91
CA HIS A 193 -22.42 -4.01 -33.40
C HIS A 193 -23.89 -4.51 -33.44
N ASN A 194 -24.04 -5.83 -33.48
CA ASN A 194 -25.36 -6.44 -33.32
C ASN A 194 -25.72 -6.49 -31.82
N VAL A 195 -26.68 -5.67 -31.40
CA VAL A 195 -27.17 -5.62 -30.03
C VAL A 195 -28.37 -6.56 -29.87
N PRO A 196 -28.36 -7.49 -28.87
CA PRO A 196 -29.51 -8.36 -28.62
C PRO A 196 -30.78 -7.55 -28.30
N GLU A 197 -31.91 -7.93 -28.91
CA GLU A 197 -33.21 -7.20 -28.78
C GLU A 197 -33.66 -7.09 -27.31
N ALA A 198 -33.34 -8.05 -26.49
CA ALA A 198 -33.66 -8.06 -25.04
C ALA A 198 -32.93 -6.99 -24.21
N VAL A 199 -31.84 -6.40 -24.71
CA VAL A 199 -30.99 -5.46 -23.93
C VAL A 199 -31.76 -4.21 -23.51
N ARG A 200 -32.45 -3.58 -24.47
CA ARG A 200 -33.18 -2.32 -24.22
C ARG A 200 -34.34 -2.47 -23.23
N PRO A 201 -35.24 -3.45 -23.33
CA PRO A 201 -36.30 -3.66 -22.34
C PRO A 201 -35.76 -4.07 -20.96
N ILE A 202 -34.68 -4.83 -20.90
CA ILE A 202 -34.04 -5.17 -19.60
C ILE A 202 -33.51 -3.91 -18.90
N ILE A 203 -32.87 -2.99 -19.61
CA ILE A 203 -32.36 -1.74 -19.06
C ILE A 203 -33.49 -0.84 -18.55
N LEU A 204 -34.59 -0.75 -19.29
CA LEU A 204 -35.70 0.14 -18.96
C LEU A 204 -36.53 -0.36 -17.77
N GLU A 205 -36.82 -1.66 -17.69
CA GLU A 205 -37.84 -2.17 -16.76
C GLU A 205 -37.33 -3.22 -15.77
N HIS A 206 -36.19 -3.88 -16.05
CA HIS A 206 -35.76 -5.05 -15.31
C HIS A 206 -34.32 -4.97 -14.78
N LEU A 207 -33.75 -3.77 -14.66
CA LEU A 207 -32.35 -3.59 -14.23
C LEU A 207 -32.14 -4.10 -12.82
N GLU A 208 -33.08 -3.93 -11.90
CA GLU A 208 -33.04 -4.41 -10.53
C GLU A 208 -33.08 -5.94 -10.46
N SER A 209 -34.01 -6.58 -11.20
CA SER A 209 -34.07 -8.05 -11.30
C SER A 209 -32.82 -8.62 -11.96
N LEU A 210 -32.22 -7.90 -12.90
CA LEU A 210 -30.93 -8.27 -13.50
C LEU A 210 -29.80 -8.25 -12.45
N ALA A 211 -29.76 -7.23 -11.60
CA ALA A 211 -28.77 -7.13 -10.53
C ALA A 211 -28.87 -8.26 -9.52
N HIS A 212 -30.07 -8.75 -9.25
CA HIS A 212 -30.33 -9.92 -8.39
C HIS A 212 -30.13 -11.28 -9.09
N GLY A 213 -29.89 -11.29 -10.40
CA GLY A 213 -29.71 -12.52 -11.19
C GLY A 213 -30.99 -13.31 -11.45
N GLU A 214 -32.15 -12.66 -11.41
CA GLU A 214 -33.48 -13.27 -11.55
C GLU A 214 -33.86 -13.48 -13.04
N PHE A 215 -32.99 -14.12 -13.81
CA PHE A 215 -33.20 -14.32 -15.27
C PHE A 215 -34.52 -15.00 -15.61
N GLY A 216 -35.01 -15.88 -14.74
CA GLY A 216 -36.29 -16.56 -14.94
C GLY A 216 -37.52 -15.65 -14.84
N LEU A 217 -37.47 -14.60 -14.00
CA LEU A 217 -38.51 -13.59 -13.91
C LEU A 217 -38.50 -12.69 -15.14
N ILE A 218 -37.32 -12.23 -15.54
CA ILE A 218 -37.13 -11.39 -16.72
C ILE A 218 -37.61 -12.14 -17.99
N ALA A 219 -37.23 -13.41 -18.16
CA ALA A 219 -37.66 -14.25 -19.28
C ALA A 219 -39.17 -14.37 -19.40
N ARG A 220 -39.87 -14.55 -18.27
CA ARG A 220 -41.34 -14.59 -18.21
C ARG A 220 -41.98 -13.24 -18.55
N ALA A 221 -41.44 -12.15 -17.96
CA ALA A 221 -41.97 -10.81 -18.18
C ALA A 221 -41.85 -10.36 -19.64
N LEU A 222 -40.69 -10.64 -20.27
CA LEU A 222 -40.44 -10.28 -21.67
C LEU A 222 -40.94 -11.33 -22.67
N SER A 223 -41.46 -12.48 -22.21
CA SER A 223 -41.88 -13.60 -23.06
C SER A 223 -40.75 -14.10 -23.98
N LEU A 224 -39.51 -14.07 -23.49
CA LEU A 224 -38.29 -14.49 -24.20
C LEU A 224 -37.74 -15.78 -23.64
N PRO A 225 -37.01 -16.57 -24.44
CA PRO A 225 -36.26 -17.71 -23.94
C PRO A 225 -35.20 -17.27 -22.91
N ARG A 226 -34.98 -18.06 -21.87
CA ARG A 226 -33.99 -17.77 -20.84
C ARG A 226 -32.57 -17.59 -21.39
N PRO A 227 -32.07 -18.35 -22.37
CA PRO A 227 -30.77 -18.12 -22.98
C PRO A 227 -30.59 -16.72 -23.57
N ASP A 228 -31.61 -16.17 -24.21
CA ASP A 228 -31.57 -14.84 -24.82
C ASP A 228 -31.45 -13.73 -23.77
N VAL A 229 -32.08 -13.93 -22.61
CA VAL A 229 -31.95 -13.05 -21.46
C VAL A 229 -30.51 -13.15 -20.83
N GLU A 230 -29.97 -14.36 -20.78
CA GLU A 230 -28.59 -14.58 -20.27
C GLU A 230 -27.56 -13.97 -21.25
N GLU A 231 -27.78 -14.04 -22.55
CA GLU A 231 -26.96 -13.40 -23.57
C GLU A 231 -27.02 -11.87 -23.45
N ALA A 232 -28.20 -11.30 -23.32
CA ALA A 232 -28.40 -9.87 -23.12
C ALA A 232 -27.75 -9.39 -21.81
N ALA A 233 -27.88 -10.15 -20.73
CA ALA A 233 -27.23 -9.87 -19.45
C ALA A 233 -25.71 -9.88 -19.57
N LYS A 234 -25.13 -10.83 -20.30
CA LYS A 234 -23.70 -10.89 -20.60
C LYS A 234 -23.26 -9.70 -21.44
N PHE A 235 -24.04 -9.32 -22.45
CA PHE A 235 -23.79 -8.14 -23.30
C PHE A 235 -23.74 -6.87 -22.46
N ILE A 236 -24.74 -6.62 -21.60
CA ILE A 236 -24.81 -5.47 -20.69
C ILE A 236 -23.58 -5.39 -19.81
N ARG A 237 -23.19 -6.50 -19.20
CA ARG A 237 -22.05 -6.55 -18.27
C ARG A 237 -20.71 -6.29 -18.94
N LEU A 238 -20.53 -6.72 -20.18
CA LEU A 238 -19.25 -6.63 -20.88
C LEU A 238 -19.06 -5.31 -21.64
N ASN A 239 -20.14 -4.71 -22.13
CA ASN A 239 -20.07 -3.60 -23.08
C ASN A 239 -20.63 -2.28 -22.53
N LEU A 240 -21.40 -2.31 -21.45
CA LEU A 240 -22.07 -1.12 -20.94
C LEU A 240 -21.60 -0.75 -19.54
N THR A 241 -21.56 0.55 -19.25
CA THR A 241 -21.15 1.10 -17.97
C THR A 241 -22.16 2.16 -17.48
N PRO A 242 -22.82 1.96 -16.32
CA PRO A 242 -23.82 2.89 -15.79
C PRO A 242 -23.23 4.23 -15.35
N TYR A 243 -21.91 4.29 -15.13
CA TYR A 243 -21.18 5.47 -14.65
C TYR A 243 -19.96 5.75 -15.52
N PRO A 244 -20.17 6.41 -16.68
CA PRO A 244 -19.10 6.61 -17.67
C PRO A 244 -17.92 7.45 -17.16
N GLY A 245 -18.15 8.41 -16.26
CA GLY A 245 -17.06 9.19 -15.64
C GLY A 245 -16.08 8.35 -14.85
N ARG A 246 -16.53 7.27 -14.21
CA ARG A 246 -15.65 6.32 -13.50
C ARG A 246 -14.79 5.49 -14.45
N THR A 247 -15.25 5.26 -15.66
CA THR A 247 -14.46 4.53 -16.68
C THR A 247 -13.26 5.37 -17.12
N PHE A 248 -13.44 6.67 -17.30
CA PHE A 248 -12.34 7.60 -17.58
C PHE A 248 -11.33 7.63 -16.42
N LEU A 249 -11.81 7.78 -15.20
CA LEU A 249 -10.97 7.70 -14.00
C LEU A 249 -10.30 6.31 -13.85
N GLY A 250 -10.95 5.24 -14.30
CA GLY A 250 -10.40 3.87 -14.28
C GLY A 250 -9.28 3.64 -15.29
N HIS A 251 -9.32 4.27 -16.47
CA HIS A 251 -8.21 4.23 -17.42
C HIS A 251 -6.99 5.02 -16.91
N ASP A 252 -7.22 6.10 -16.21
CA ASP A 252 -6.16 6.89 -15.58
C ASP A 252 -5.72 6.23 -14.27
N HIS A 253 -6.63 5.57 -13.53
CA HIS A 253 -6.29 4.75 -12.37
C HIS A 253 -5.65 3.40 -12.72
N GLN A 254 -5.80 2.90 -13.95
CA GLN A 254 -4.99 1.76 -14.43
C GLN A 254 -3.59 2.18 -14.90
N ARG A 255 -3.40 3.47 -15.22
CA ARG A 255 -2.09 4.10 -15.44
C ARG A 255 -1.60 4.91 -14.25
N SER A 256 -2.52 5.46 -13.42
CA SER A 256 -2.25 6.14 -12.16
C SER A 256 -2.58 5.17 -11.05
N ALA A 257 -1.55 4.61 -10.50
CA ALA A 257 -1.51 3.82 -9.30
C ALA A 257 -2.56 2.70 -9.24
N PRO A 258 -2.14 1.44 -9.13
CA PRO A 258 -2.89 0.53 -8.28
C PRO A 258 -3.28 1.38 -7.06
N ASP A 259 -4.54 1.22 -6.57
CA ASP A 259 -4.99 1.55 -5.20
C ASP A 259 -3.80 2.04 -4.41
N PRO A 260 -3.71 3.22 -3.75
CA PRO A 260 -2.46 3.55 -3.12
C PRO A 260 -2.08 2.35 -2.27
N GLU A 261 -1.59 1.32 -2.91
CA GLU A 261 -0.71 0.36 -2.32
C GLU A 261 0.27 1.33 -1.76
N LEU A 262 -0.07 1.76 -0.52
CA LEU A 262 0.82 2.48 0.31
C LEU A 262 2.17 1.98 -0.14
N TYR A 263 2.88 2.76 -0.99
CA TYR A 263 4.22 2.38 -1.44
C TYR A 263 4.97 2.27 -0.13
N HIS A 264 4.88 1.09 0.43
CA HIS A 264 5.48 0.77 1.68
C HIS A 264 6.94 0.68 1.37
N GLU A 265 7.58 1.85 1.40
CA GLU A 265 9.02 1.91 1.30
C GLU A 265 9.59 0.95 2.33
N ALA A 266 10.31 -0.02 1.84
CA ALA A 266 11.00 -0.94 2.72
C ALA A 266 12.00 -0.15 3.54
N GLU A 267 12.00 -0.30 4.86
CA GLU A 267 12.96 0.34 5.76
C GLU A 267 14.27 -0.45 5.88
N MET A 268 14.21 -1.73 5.53
CA MET A 268 15.37 -2.62 5.42
C MET A 268 15.33 -3.34 4.07
N VAL A 269 16.49 -3.53 3.48
CA VAL A 269 16.65 -4.31 2.24
C VAL A 269 17.67 -5.40 2.48
N PHE A 270 17.26 -6.63 2.29
CA PHE A 270 18.14 -7.80 2.31
C PHE A 270 18.62 -8.09 0.90
N ARG A 271 19.93 -8.20 0.71
CA ARG A 271 20.54 -8.55 -0.57
C ARG A 271 21.57 -9.63 -0.38
N LEU A 272 21.78 -10.44 -1.39
CA LEU A 272 22.92 -11.35 -1.44
C LEU A 272 24.16 -10.59 -1.89
N ALA A 273 25.32 -10.88 -1.34
CA ALA A 273 26.57 -10.30 -1.82
C ALA A 273 26.79 -10.70 -3.28
N PRO A 274 27.18 -9.78 -4.18
CA PRO A 274 27.50 -10.13 -5.56
C PRO A 274 28.63 -11.15 -5.59
N ASN A 275 28.52 -12.16 -6.47
CA ASN A 275 29.50 -13.21 -6.74
C ASN A 275 29.55 -14.43 -5.79
N ALA A 276 28.58 -14.62 -4.89
CA ALA A 276 28.55 -15.85 -4.09
C ALA A 276 27.10 -16.28 -3.83
N ALA A 277 26.68 -17.40 -4.39
CA ALA A 277 25.37 -18.00 -4.10
C ALA A 277 25.19 -18.31 -2.60
N GLU A 278 26.27 -18.57 -1.88
CA GLU A 278 26.32 -18.78 -0.43
C GLU A 278 26.97 -17.62 0.35
N GLY A 279 27.18 -16.46 -0.29
CA GLY A 279 27.82 -15.29 0.32
C GLY A 279 27.06 -14.70 1.51
N PRO A 280 27.68 -13.80 2.28
CA PRO A 280 27.02 -13.13 3.40
C PRO A 280 25.83 -12.28 2.92
N LEU A 281 24.76 -12.22 3.71
CA LEU A 281 23.67 -11.30 3.46
C LEU A 281 24.12 -9.86 3.77
N ILE A 282 23.80 -8.96 2.86
CA ILE A 282 23.96 -7.51 3.04
C ILE A 282 22.59 -6.95 3.41
N VAL A 283 22.53 -6.26 4.55
CA VAL A 283 21.31 -5.63 5.04
C VAL A 283 21.48 -4.13 5.08
N GLU A 284 20.78 -3.44 4.22
CA GLU A 284 20.71 -1.98 4.17
C GLU A 284 19.52 -1.51 5.01
N VAL A 285 19.76 -0.76 6.07
CA VAL A 285 18.73 -0.13 6.89
C VAL A 285 18.70 1.34 6.51
N TYR A 286 17.57 1.82 5.98
CA TYR A 286 17.48 3.20 5.52
C TYR A 286 17.37 4.17 6.69
N ALA A 287 18.28 5.15 6.71
CA ALA A 287 18.27 6.23 7.69
C ALA A 287 17.04 7.15 7.48
N PRO A 288 16.42 7.69 8.54
CA PRO A 288 15.29 8.61 8.41
C PRO A 288 15.67 9.96 7.79
N LEU A 289 16.93 10.38 7.91
CA LEU A 289 17.45 11.63 7.34
C LEU A 289 18.66 11.35 6.44
N VAL A 290 18.80 12.16 5.38
CA VAL A 290 19.98 12.17 4.52
C VAL A 290 21.06 13.02 5.17
N GLY A 291 21.70 12.47 6.18
CA GLY A 291 22.73 13.15 6.96
C GLY A 291 22.86 12.61 8.37
N ARG A 292 23.86 13.11 9.09
CA ARG A 292 24.08 12.79 10.49
C ARG A 292 23.62 13.95 11.36
N LEU A 293 22.63 13.69 12.20
CA LEU A 293 22.16 14.64 13.20
C LEU A 293 23.18 14.74 14.33
N ARG A 294 23.57 15.95 14.68
CA ARG A 294 24.46 16.21 15.84
C ARG A 294 24.16 17.57 16.47
N VAL A 295 24.61 17.74 17.71
CA VAL A 295 24.62 19.05 18.35
C VAL A 295 25.72 19.89 17.74
N ASN A 296 25.38 21.16 17.36
CA ASN A 296 26.33 22.09 16.78
C ASN A 296 27.45 22.42 17.82
N PRO A 297 28.73 22.10 17.50
CA PRO A 297 29.83 22.31 18.40
C PRO A 297 30.13 23.78 18.71
N GLU A 298 29.82 24.69 17.74
CA GLU A 298 30.01 26.12 17.90
C GLU A 298 29.03 26.68 18.93
N ILE A 299 27.73 26.32 18.80
CA ILE A 299 26.73 26.72 19.79
C ILE A 299 27.06 26.18 21.16
N ARG A 300 27.50 24.93 21.27
CA ARG A 300 27.91 24.32 22.54
C ARG A 300 29.09 25.05 23.20
N THR A 301 29.98 25.65 22.38
CA THR A 301 31.09 26.43 22.88
C THR A 301 30.65 27.85 23.27
N LEU A 302 29.81 28.49 22.46
CA LEU A 302 29.23 29.80 22.72
C LEU A 302 28.41 29.84 24.01
N VAL A 303 27.60 28.82 24.29
CA VAL A 303 26.78 28.75 25.51
C VAL A 303 27.65 28.80 26.78
N LYS A 304 28.91 28.33 26.76
CA LYS A 304 29.84 28.43 27.89
C LYS A 304 30.30 29.85 28.18
N THR A 305 30.23 30.75 27.19
CA THR A 305 30.64 32.16 27.32
C THR A 305 29.47 33.08 27.69
N LEU A 306 28.24 32.60 27.60
CA LEU A 306 27.04 33.33 27.98
C LEU A 306 26.87 33.37 29.51
N SER A 307 26.08 34.32 30.01
CA SER A 307 25.74 34.49 31.41
C SER A 307 24.26 34.80 31.61
N GLY A 308 23.77 34.57 32.82
CA GLY A 308 22.40 34.91 33.20
C GLY A 308 21.29 34.06 32.52
N ALA A 309 20.16 34.68 32.26
CA ALA A 309 18.98 34.02 31.74
C ALA A 309 19.17 33.46 30.31
N GLU A 310 19.97 34.14 29.47
CA GLU A 310 20.29 33.69 28.14
C GLU A 310 21.03 32.34 28.13
N ARG A 311 21.99 32.19 29.03
CA ARG A 311 22.73 30.94 29.22
C ARG A 311 21.78 29.80 29.56
N ALA A 312 20.86 30.01 30.51
CA ALA A 312 19.94 28.96 30.94
C ALA A 312 19.00 28.51 29.79
N ASN A 313 18.53 29.47 28.97
CA ASN A 313 17.70 29.17 27.80
C ASN A 313 18.44 28.33 26.75
N TRP A 314 19.70 28.72 26.44
CA TRP A 314 20.53 27.99 25.49
C TRP A 314 21.00 26.62 25.99
N GLU A 315 21.31 26.50 27.31
CA GLU A 315 21.62 25.22 27.92
C GLU A 315 20.46 24.25 27.76
N GLY A 316 19.21 24.69 27.99
CA GLY A 316 18.01 23.85 27.76
C GLY A 316 17.89 23.36 26.32
N LYS A 317 18.13 24.25 25.33
CA LYS A 317 18.11 23.84 23.91
C LYS A 317 19.21 22.86 23.55
N VAL A 318 20.41 23.03 24.08
CA VAL A 318 21.54 22.12 23.86
C VAL A 318 21.27 20.75 24.52
N GLU A 319 20.67 20.72 25.71
CA GLU A 319 20.29 19.49 26.39
C GLU A 319 19.23 18.72 25.62
N GLU A 320 18.20 19.43 25.15
CA GLU A 320 17.16 18.84 24.28
C GLU A 320 17.76 18.28 22.99
N ALA A 321 18.63 19.03 22.32
CA ALA A 321 19.34 18.61 21.13
C ALA A 321 20.18 17.35 21.37
N ALA A 322 20.92 17.31 22.48
CA ALA A 322 21.74 16.16 22.86
C ALA A 322 20.88 14.91 23.18
N LEU A 323 19.71 15.12 23.78
CA LEU A 323 18.75 14.07 24.06
C LEU A 323 18.22 13.44 22.76
N VAL A 324 17.81 14.26 21.79
CA VAL A 324 17.30 13.78 20.48
C VAL A 324 18.42 13.03 19.72
N GLU A 325 19.63 13.59 19.66
CA GLU A 325 20.78 12.91 19.02
C GLU A 325 21.03 11.53 19.65
N LYS A 326 21.05 11.46 20.99
CA LYS A 326 21.27 10.22 21.74
C LYS A 326 20.15 9.20 21.49
N CYS A 327 18.87 9.63 21.51
CA CYS A 327 17.72 8.77 21.26
C CYS A 327 17.74 8.20 19.84
N LEU A 328 18.05 9.04 18.84
CA LEU A 328 18.15 8.60 17.44
C LEU A 328 19.27 7.57 17.27
N ARG A 329 20.44 7.83 17.83
CA ARG A 329 21.60 6.91 17.77
C ARG A 329 21.28 5.57 18.41
N GLN A 330 20.62 5.56 19.58
CA GLN A 330 20.21 4.34 20.26
C GLN A 330 19.15 3.56 19.49
N SER A 331 18.17 4.26 18.90
CA SER A 331 17.16 3.67 18.04
C SER A 331 17.80 2.99 16.81
N GLN A 332 18.70 3.68 16.10
CA GLN A 332 19.42 3.14 14.96
C GLN A 332 20.28 1.92 15.35
N HIS A 333 20.99 1.98 16.46
CA HIS A 333 21.78 0.87 16.95
C HIS A 333 20.92 -0.37 17.25
N THR A 334 19.74 -0.18 17.86
CA THR A 334 18.81 -1.27 18.15
C THR A 334 18.28 -1.92 16.86
N ILE A 335 17.92 -1.12 15.86
CA ILE A 335 17.43 -1.61 14.57
C ILE A 335 18.53 -2.37 13.81
N LEU A 336 19.77 -1.87 13.80
CA LEU A 336 20.89 -2.55 13.15
C LEU A 336 21.19 -3.91 13.81
N ARG A 337 21.19 -3.99 15.15
CA ARG A 337 21.38 -5.25 15.88
C ARG A 337 20.23 -6.23 15.61
N LEU A 338 18.98 -5.73 15.56
CA LEU A 338 17.82 -6.54 15.19
C LEU A 338 17.98 -7.08 13.76
N ALA A 339 18.34 -6.24 12.80
CA ALA A 339 18.55 -6.62 11.42
C ALA A 339 19.64 -7.71 11.27
N ALA A 340 20.72 -7.61 12.04
CA ALA A 340 21.78 -8.62 12.05
C ALA A 340 21.27 -9.99 12.53
N ILE A 341 20.50 -10.02 13.62
CA ILE A 341 19.93 -11.28 14.14
C ILE A 341 18.93 -11.86 13.13
N LEU A 342 18.07 -11.03 12.51
CA LEU A 342 17.12 -11.51 11.51
C LEU A 342 17.85 -12.10 10.30
N ALA A 343 18.92 -11.46 9.82
CA ALA A 343 19.72 -11.94 8.70
C ALA A 343 20.43 -13.27 9.02
N GLU A 344 20.86 -13.45 10.26
CA GLU A 344 21.55 -14.65 10.72
C GLU A 344 20.57 -15.83 10.93
N GLU A 345 19.52 -15.62 11.75
CA GLU A 345 18.61 -16.69 12.15
C GLU A 345 17.58 -17.03 11.06
N GLN A 346 17.18 -16.08 10.22
CA GLN A 346 16.13 -16.25 9.22
C GLN A 346 16.66 -16.28 7.78
N ARG A 347 17.94 -16.65 7.62
CA ARG A 347 18.58 -16.68 6.30
C ARG A 347 17.80 -17.52 5.28
N ALA A 348 17.35 -18.72 5.68
CA ALA A 348 16.58 -19.60 4.83
C ALA A 348 15.27 -18.95 4.36
N PHE A 349 14.50 -18.36 5.26
CA PHE A 349 13.28 -17.62 4.94
C PHE A 349 13.54 -16.40 4.03
N ILE A 350 14.64 -15.67 4.27
CA ILE A 350 15.00 -14.46 3.48
C ILE A 350 15.32 -14.83 2.04
N LEU A 351 16.01 -15.95 1.82
CA LEU A 351 16.43 -16.41 0.49
C LEU A 351 15.40 -17.29 -0.20
N GLY A 352 14.53 -17.95 0.56
CA GLY A 352 13.58 -18.95 0.08
C GLY A 352 12.12 -18.57 0.26
N THR A 353 11.37 -19.48 0.85
CA THR A 353 9.91 -19.41 0.97
C THR A 353 9.44 -19.28 2.41
N ASP A 354 8.13 -19.06 2.57
CA ASP A 354 7.49 -18.95 3.89
C ASP A 354 7.59 -20.26 4.72
N ARG A 355 7.87 -21.41 4.08
CA ARG A 355 8.08 -22.72 4.74
C ARG A 355 9.33 -22.75 5.60
N GLU A 356 10.34 -22.00 5.20
CA GLU A 356 11.66 -22.01 5.83
C GLU A 356 11.76 -21.03 7.00
N LEU A 357 10.63 -20.39 7.38
CA LEU A 357 10.58 -19.53 8.53
C LEU A 357 10.82 -20.31 9.83
N ILE A 358 11.88 -19.96 10.53
CA ILE A 358 12.20 -20.54 11.84
C ILE A 358 11.36 -19.83 12.91
N PRO A 359 10.57 -20.56 13.73
CA PRO A 359 9.76 -19.95 14.78
C PRO A 359 10.60 -19.14 15.77
N MET A 360 10.35 -17.85 15.85
CA MET A 360 11.07 -16.89 16.67
C MET A 360 10.12 -16.10 17.57
N THR A 361 10.56 -15.71 18.76
CA THR A 361 9.78 -14.88 19.68
C THR A 361 10.46 -13.55 19.94
N ARG A 362 9.64 -12.50 20.12
CA ARG A 362 10.16 -11.18 20.50
C ARG A 362 10.91 -11.21 21.81
N VAL A 363 10.47 -12.04 22.78
CA VAL A 363 11.12 -12.24 24.07
C VAL A 363 12.56 -12.77 23.91
N ARG A 364 12.74 -13.82 23.07
CA ARG A 364 14.07 -14.38 22.80
C ARG A 364 15.02 -13.35 22.20
N ILE A 365 14.53 -12.57 21.24
CA ILE A 365 15.34 -11.50 20.63
C ILE A 365 15.64 -10.39 21.63
N ALA A 366 14.67 -10.00 22.45
CA ALA A 366 14.87 -9.01 23.50
C ALA A 366 15.97 -9.42 24.49
N GLN A 367 15.96 -10.67 24.93
CA GLN A 367 17.01 -11.25 25.78
C GLN A 367 18.39 -11.22 25.09
N ARG A 368 18.48 -11.62 23.82
CA ARG A 368 19.74 -11.61 23.06
C ARG A 368 20.29 -10.19 22.82
N LEU A 369 19.39 -9.20 22.70
CA LEU A 369 19.75 -7.79 22.54
C LEU A 369 19.90 -7.04 23.87
N GLU A 370 19.62 -7.67 25.01
CA GLU A 370 19.65 -7.08 26.36
C GLU A 370 18.72 -5.85 26.47
N VAL A 371 17.53 -5.94 25.86
CA VAL A 371 16.50 -4.90 25.87
C VAL A 371 15.17 -5.46 26.35
N HIS A 372 14.24 -4.59 26.72
CA HIS A 372 12.90 -5.01 27.07
C HIS A 372 12.12 -5.47 25.83
N GLU A 373 11.20 -6.44 26.00
CA GLU A 373 10.36 -6.97 24.89
C GLU A 373 9.56 -5.87 24.16
N SER A 374 9.08 -4.86 24.91
CA SER A 374 8.37 -3.73 24.30
C SER A 374 9.23 -2.93 23.32
N THR A 375 10.56 -2.89 23.51
CA THR A 375 11.50 -2.26 22.57
C THR A 375 11.50 -2.98 21.22
N ILE A 376 11.57 -4.31 21.25
CA ILE A 376 11.52 -5.13 20.04
C ILE A 376 10.15 -5.03 19.36
N SER A 377 9.07 -5.05 20.16
CA SER A 377 7.72 -4.90 19.62
C SER A 377 7.55 -3.59 18.87
N ARG A 378 8.07 -2.47 19.38
CA ARG A 378 8.05 -1.17 18.70
C ARG A 378 9.01 -1.13 17.50
N ALA A 379 10.21 -1.69 17.63
CA ALA A 379 11.18 -1.76 16.53
C ALA A 379 10.65 -2.56 15.32
N VAL A 380 9.75 -3.50 15.53
CA VAL A 380 9.12 -4.34 14.47
C VAL A 380 7.81 -3.73 13.95
N SER A 381 7.13 -2.91 14.78
CA SER A 381 5.85 -2.30 14.43
C SER A 381 6.00 -1.33 13.25
N ARG A 382 5.06 -1.38 12.30
CA ARG A 382 4.97 -0.48 11.13
C ARG A 382 6.19 -0.46 10.22
N LYS A 383 7.11 -1.42 10.35
CA LYS A 383 8.33 -1.51 9.54
C LYS A 383 8.27 -2.67 8.57
N ARG A 384 8.87 -2.50 7.40
CA ARG A 384 8.88 -3.47 6.32
C ARG A 384 10.29 -3.75 5.82
N ALA A 385 10.46 -4.95 5.30
CA ALA A 385 11.71 -5.41 4.70
C ALA A 385 11.47 -5.86 3.27
N ALA A 386 12.38 -5.48 2.36
CA ALA A 386 12.45 -6.04 1.03
C ALA A 386 13.41 -7.25 1.04
N LEU A 387 12.93 -8.37 0.54
CA LEU A 387 13.70 -9.61 0.39
C LEU A 387 14.42 -9.64 -0.96
N PRO A 388 15.46 -10.47 -1.14
CA PRO A 388 16.17 -10.61 -2.41
C PRO A 388 15.28 -11.04 -3.58
N SER A 389 14.15 -11.70 -3.28
CA SER A 389 13.12 -12.07 -4.25
C SER A 389 12.28 -10.90 -4.78
N GLY A 390 12.50 -9.66 -4.31
CA GLY A 390 11.68 -8.49 -4.61
C GLY A 390 10.42 -8.36 -3.73
N ARG A 391 10.09 -9.37 -2.91
CA ARG A 391 8.93 -9.33 -2.02
C ARG A 391 9.16 -8.34 -0.87
N ILE A 392 8.18 -7.48 -0.61
CA ILE A 392 8.17 -6.60 0.58
C ILE A 392 7.28 -7.24 1.65
N VAL A 393 7.86 -7.50 2.81
CA VAL A 393 7.18 -8.14 3.93
C VAL A 393 7.23 -7.28 5.19
N PRO A 394 6.17 -7.25 6.01
CA PRO A 394 6.23 -6.56 7.31
C PRO A 394 7.22 -7.30 8.23
N LEU A 395 7.99 -6.57 9.05
CA LEU A 395 8.93 -7.18 10.01
C LEU A 395 8.22 -8.09 11.03
N SER A 396 6.94 -7.85 11.30
CA SER A 396 6.13 -8.72 12.16
C SER A 396 6.01 -10.15 11.62
N LYS A 397 6.14 -10.35 10.31
CA LYS A 397 6.09 -11.66 9.65
C LYS A 397 7.21 -12.59 10.12
N PHE A 398 8.39 -12.05 10.42
CA PHE A 398 9.53 -12.82 10.95
C PHE A 398 9.25 -13.47 12.32
N PHE A 399 8.21 -13.03 13.01
CA PHE A 399 7.79 -13.52 14.33
C PHE A 399 6.48 -14.33 14.28
N ASP A 400 5.97 -14.63 13.09
CA ASP A 400 4.74 -15.41 12.90
C ASP A 400 5.06 -16.91 12.96
N ARG A 401 4.82 -17.51 14.11
CA ARG A 401 5.05 -18.94 14.34
C ARG A 401 4.16 -19.87 13.50
N SER A 402 3.08 -19.35 12.97
CA SER A 402 2.12 -20.14 12.21
C SER A 402 2.36 -20.10 10.70
N LEU A 403 3.24 -19.22 10.24
CA LEU A 403 3.41 -18.94 8.81
C LEU A 403 3.86 -20.17 8.02
N SER A 404 4.88 -20.87 8.50
CA SER A 404 5.39 -22.10 7.86
C SER A 404 4.30 -23.17 7.73
N VAL A 405 3.49 -23.33 8.79
CA VAL A 405 2.40 -24.31 8.79
C VAL A 405 1.28 -23.88 7.86
N ARG A 406 0.95 -22.60 7.82
CA ARG A 406 -0.08 -22.05 6.90
C ARG A 406 0.32 -22.24 5.44
N ASP A 407 1.58 -22.03 5.12
CA ASP A 407 2.08 -22.23 3.76
C ASP A 407 1.99 -23.71 3.33
N VAL A 408 2.29 -24.65 4.23
CA VAL A 408 2.10 -26.09 3.99
C VAL A 408 0.61 -26.42 3.80
N VAL A 409 -0.29 -25.86 4.61
CA VAL A 409 -1.76 -26.04 4.43
C VAL A 409 -2.19 -25.53 3.07
N ARG A 410 -1.72 -24.34 2.66
CA ARG A 410 -2.04 -23.74 1.36
C ARG A 410 -1.57 -24.61 0.20
N SER A 411 -0.35 -25.13 0.25
CA SER A 411 0.17 -26.01 -0.81
C SER A 411 -0.55 -27.36 -0.87
N ILE A 412 -0.88 -28.00 0.27
CA ILE A 412 -1.67 -29.23 0.27
C ILE A 412 -3.02 -29.01 -0.42
N ILE A 413 -3.67 -27.86 -0.16
CA ILE A 413 -4.96 -27.55 -0.76
C ILE A 413 -4.82 -27.14 -2.23
N ALA A 414 -3.73 -26.47 -2.62
CA ALA A 414 -3.47 -26.11 -4.02
C ALA A 414 -3.19 -27.35 -4.89
N GLU A 415 -2.55 -28.37 -4.34
CA GLU A 415 -2.21 -29.64 -5.01
C GLU A 415 -3.35 -30.68 -4.92
N GLU A 416 -4.49 -30.34 -4.26
CA GLU A 416 -5.59 -31.30 -4.08
C GLU A 416 -6.27 -31.70 -5.40
N ASN A 417 -6.37 -33.02 -5.64
CA ASN A 417 -7.16 -33.54 -6.76
C ASN A 417 -8.67 -33.53 -6.46
N ARG A 418 -9.04 -33.61 -5.19
CA ARG A 418 -10.42 -33.49 -4.67
C ARG A 418 -10.43 -32.59 -3.47
N PRO A 419 -11.49 -31.81 -3.22
CA PRO A 419 -11.57 -30.94 -2.06
C PRO A 419 -11.42 -31.69 -0.74
N LEU A 420 -10.24 -31.53 -0.09
CA LEU A 420 -9.87 -32.17 1.16
C LEU A 420 -10.57 -31.50 2.35
N THR A 421 -11.02 -32.28 3.31
CA THR A 421 -11.57 -31.79 4.57
C THR A 421 -10.46 -31.32 5.51
N ASP A 422 -10.78 -30.43 6.45
CA ASP A 422 -9.81 -29.96 7.45
C ASP A 422 -9.23 -31.10 8.31
N THR A 423 -9.94 -32.23 8.40
CA THR A 423 -9.48 -33.45 9.10
C THR A 423 -8.45 -34.19 8.27
N GLU A 424 -8.67 -34.35 6.96
CA GLU A 424 -7.71 -34.98 6.04
C GLU A 424 -6.42 -34.16 5.94
N VAL A 425 -6.53 -32.82 5.83
CA VAL A 425 -5.38 -31.93 5.85
C VAL A 425 -4.59 -32.05 7.16
N ALA A 426 -5.26 -32.15 8.32
CA ALA A 426 -4.60 -32.37 9.60
C ALA A 426 -3.85 -33.73 9.65
N GLY A 427 -4.42 -34.77 9.04
CA GLY A 427 -3.77 -36.09 8.88
C GLY A 427 -2.48 -36.00 8.06
N MET A 428 -2.55 -35.37 6.88
CA MET A 428 -1.39 -35.14 5.99
C MET A 428 -0.30 -34.29 6.65
N LEU A 429 -0.67 -33.29 7.44
CA LEU A 429 0.28 -32.50 8.22
C LEU A 429 1.00 -33.35 9.29
N LYS A 430 0.25 -34.22 9.97
CA LYS A 430 0.82 -35.14 10.97
C LYS A 430 1.82 -36.10 10.34
N GLU A 431 1.54 -36.64 9.16
CA GLU A 431 2.46 -37.52 8.40
C GLU A 431 3.74 -36.77 8.00
N ARG A 432 3.67 -35.47 7.74
CA ARG A 432 4.82 -34.59 7.46
C ARG A 432 5.54 -34.09 8.74
N GLY A 433 5.22 -34.65 9.91
CA GLY A 433 5.84 -34.31 11.19
C GLY A 433 5.34 -33.00 11.83
N ILE A 434 4.23 -32.45 11.34
CA ILE A 434 3.62 -31.20 11.83
C ILE A 434 2.27 -31.53 12.50
N PRO A 435 2.23 -31.92 13.78
CA PRO A 435 0.99 -32.25 14.47
C PRO A 435 0.15 -31.01 14.75
N VAL A 436 -0.94 -30.83 14.00
CA VAL A 436 -1.86 -29.69 14.14
C VAL A 436 -3.28 -30.20 14.30
N ALA A 437 -4.03 -29.62 15.23
CA ALA A 437 -5.43 -29.96 15.46
C ALA A 437 -6.33 -29.47 14.30
N ARG A 438 -7.41 -30.20 13.98
CA ARG A 438 -8.41 -29.82 12.95
C ARG A 438 -8.88 -28.38 13.07
N ARG A 439 -9.19 -27.91 14.31
CA ARG A 439 -9.64 -26.52 14.55
C ARG A 439 -8.58 -25.50 14.12
N THR A 440 -7.31 -25.80 14.33
CA THR A 440 -6.20 -24.94 13.93
C THR A 440 -6.04 -24.91 12.42
N VAL A 441 -6.20 -26.07 11.73
CA VAL A 441 -6.21 -26.14 10.27
C VAL A 441 -7.35 -25.29 9.70
N ALA A 442 -8.56 -25.39 10.25
CA ALA A 442 -9.72 -24.59 9.83
C ALA A 442 -9.44 -23.08 9.99
N LYS A 443 -8.82 -22.68 11.13
CA LYS A 443 -8.40 -21.29 11.38
C LYS A 443 -7.36 -20.84 10.36
N TYR A 444 -6.33 -21.63 10.11
CA TYR A 444 -5.26 -21.29 9.18
C TYR A 444 -5.77 -21.20 7.75
N ARG A 445 -6.61 -22.14 7.33
CA ARG A 445 -7.28 -22.09 6.03
C ARG A 445 -8.11 -20.81 5.86
N ALA A 446 -8.90 -20.42 6.89
CA ALA A 446 -9.69 -19.20 6.85
C ALA A 446 -8.81 -17.93 6.77
N MET A 447 -7.67 -17.92 7.48
CA MET A 447 -6.69 -16.81 7.41
C MET A 447 -6.05 -16.66 6.02
N GLU A 448 -5.94 -17.75 5.25
CA GLU A 448 -5.46 -17.75 3.86
C GLU A 448 -6.59 -17.48 2.83
N GLY A 449 -7.81 -17.17 3.29
CA GLY A 449 -8.95 -16.90 2.40
C GLY A 449 -9.48 -18.13 1.66
N ILE A 450 -9.08 -19.34 2.05
CA ILE A 450 -9.46 -20.58 1.38
C ILE A 450 -10.81 -21.08 1.92
N LEU A 451 -11.75 -21.35 1.02
CA LEU A 451 -13.11 -21.79 1.36
C LEU A 451 -13.12 -23.22 1.98
N PRO A 452 -14.12 -23.55 2.83
CA PRO A 452 -14.34 -24.92 3.32
C PRO A 452 -14.51 -25.95 2.19
N ALA A 453 -14.15 -27.21 2.44
CA ALA A 453 -14.22 -28.28 1.45
C ALA A 453 -15.59 -28.40 0.76
N ALA A 454 -16.68 -28.20 1.51
CA ALA A 454 -18.04 -28.25 0.96
C ALA A 454 -18.25 -27.17 -0.12
N LEU A 455 -17.84 -25.93 0.15
CA LEU A 455 -17.97 -24.83 -0.82
C LEU A 455 -17.01 -24.98 -2.01
N ARG A 456 -15.80 -25.50 -1.79
CA ARG A 456 -14.87 -25.80 -2.90
C ARG A 456 -15.42 -26.90 -3.83
N ARG A 457 -16.15 -27.90 -3.28
CA ARG A 457 -16.86 -28.93 -4.10
C ARG A 457 -17.91 -28.28 -5.01
N THR A 458 -18.74 -27.39 -4.44
CA THR A 458 -19.78 -26.67 -5.20
C THR A 458 -19.18 -25.81 -6.31
N GLN A 459 -18.12 -25.04 -6.02
CA GLN A 459 -17.44 -24.23 -7.05
C GLN A 459 -16.81 -25.07 -8.16
N ARG A 460 -16.24 -26.22 -7.80
CA ARG A 460 -15.63 -27.12 -8.80
C ARG A 460 -16.68 -27.79 -9.68
N ALA A 461 -17.81 -28.20 -9.12
CA ALA A 461 -18.95 -28.73 -9.88
C ALA A 461 -19.53 -27.68 -10.83
N GLN A 462 -19.65 -26.43 -10.39
CA GLN A 462 -20.10 -25.31 -11.24
C GLN A 462 -19.14 -25.02 -12.40
N ARG A 463 -17.81 -25.03 -12.13
CA ARG A 463 -16.78 -24.86 -13.18
C ARG A 463 -16.76 -26.01 -14.19
N SER A 464 -16.91 -27.26 -13.74
CA SER A 464 -16.94 -28.40 -14.66
C SER A 464 -18.22 -28.40 -15.51
N ALA A 465 -19.35 -28.00 -14.94
CA ALA A 465 -20.60 -27.84 -15.70
C ALA A 465 -20.52 -26.70 -16.73
N ALA A 466 -19.84 -25.61 -16.42
CA ALA A 466 -19.62 -24.50 -17.35
C ALA A 466 -18.68 -24.88 -18.51
N LEU A 467 -17.66 -25.72 -18.23
CA LEU A 467 -16.70 -26.22 -19.24
C LEU A 467 -17.29 -27.31 -20.15
N SER A 468 -18.30 -28.07 -19.68
CA SER A 468 -19.01 -29.07 -20.49
C SER A 468 -20.16 -28.48 -21.30
N ALA A 469 -20.52 -27.21 -21.07
CA ALA A 469 -21.58 -26.50 -21.79
C ALA A 469 -21.03 -25.50 -22.85
N SER A 470 -19.70 -25.37 -22.93
CA SER A 470 -18.97 -24.66 -24.01
C SER A 470 -18.33 -25.67 -24.95
#